data_698e3991d379da143176cf5e570a935c
#
_entry.id   698e3991d379da143176cf5e570a935c
#
_cell.length_a   1.000
_cell.length_b   1.000
_cell.length_c   1.000
_cell.angle_alpha   90.00
_cell.angle_beta   90.00
_cell.angle_gamma   90.00
#
_symmetry.space_group_name_H-M   'P 1'
#
loop_
_entity.id
_entity.type
_entity.pdbx_description
1 polymer ?
#
loop_
_entity_poly.entity_id
_entity_poly.type
_entity_poly.pdbx_seq_one_letter_code
_entity_poly.pdbx_strand_id
1 'polypeptide(L)'
;MDPVDVVGLARTLIDIESTTGQEGPVGRVLADYLRGRGYSVLEQPVAGDRINVIAAVGEPAVVFSTHFDCVPPFFPSRVEGGILHGRGACDAKGILAAQVAA
;
A
#
# COMPACT_ATOMS: atom_id res chain seq x y z
N MET A 1 -0.79 -14.85 -14.20
CA MET A 1 -0.22 -13.58 -13.75
C MET A 1 0.96 -13.87 -12.83
N ASP A 2 2.03 -13.11 -12.93
CA ASP A 2 3.21 -13.33 -12.13
C ASP A 2 2.93 -13.12 -10.64
N PRO A 3 3.68 -13.81 -9.75
CA PRO A 3 3.59 -13.53 -8.32
C PRO A 3 3.89 -12.08 -7.99
N VAL A 4 3.30 -11.59 -6.92
CA VAL A 4 3.58 -10.23 -6.44
C VAL A 4 5.03 -10.15 -5.93
N ASP A 5 5.75 -9.14 -6.41
CA ASP A 5 7.04 -8.78 -5.83
C ASP A 5 6.79 -7.99 -4.54
N VAL A 6 6.79 -8.69 -3.41
CA VAL A 6 6.43 -8.11 -2.11
C VAL A 6 7.38 -6.98 -1.74
N VAL A 7 8.68 -7.19 -1.90
CA VAL A 7 9.69 -6.17 -1.55
C VAL A 7 9.58 -4.97 -2.49
N GLY A 8 9.41 -5.21 -3.78
CA GLY A 8 9.24 -4.15 -4.76
C GLY A 8 7.99 -3.32 -4.50
N LEU A 9 6.86 -3.97 -4.21
CA LEU A 9 5.63 -3.27 -3.87
C LEU A 9 5.79 -2.47 -2.57
N ALA A 10 6.37 -3.06 -1.54
CA ALA A 10 6.60 -2.37 -0.28
C ALA A 10 7.45 -1.12 -0.49
N ARG A 11 8.54 -1.23 -1.26
CA ARG A 11 9.41 -0.08 -1.56
C ARG A 11 8.68 1.01 -2.35
N THR A 12 7.89 0.63 -3.34
CA THR A 12 7.08 1.60 -4.11
C THR A 12 6.18 2.42 -3.17
N LEU A 13 5.49 1.75 -2.25
CA LEU A 13 4.60 2.42 -1.32
C LEU A 13 5.36 3.26 -0.28
N ILE A 14 6.47 2.74 0.24
CA ILE A 14 7.31 3.45 1.22
C ILE A 14 7.89 4.74 0.62
N ASP A 15 8.28 4.70 -0.66
CA ASP A 15 8.94 5.82 -1.32
C ASP A 15 7.97 6.97 -1.67
N ILE A 16 6.68 6.78 -1.46
CA ILE A 16 5.67 7.83 -1.57
C ILE A 16 5.33 8.32 -0.17
N GLU A 17 5.63 9.58 0.13
CA GLU A 17 5.27 10.16 1.43
C GLU A 17 3.76 10.11 1.64
N SER A 18 3.34 9.58 2.78
CA SER A 18 1.94 9.45 3.14
C SER A 18 1.71 9.74 4.63
N THR A 19 2.32 10.80 5.12
CA THR A 19 2.03 11.32 6.45
C THR A 19 0.53 11.51 6.60
N THR A 20 -0.03 11.18 7.76
CA THR A 20 -1.46 11.24 8.02
C THR A 20 -2.04 12.58 7.57
N GLY A 21 -3.05 12.52 6.71
CA GLY A 21 -3.63 13.68 6.04
C GLY A 21 -3.15 13.88 4.60
N GLN A 22 -2.07 13.21 4.17
CA GLN A 22 -1.46 13.34 2.85
C GLN A 22 -1.40 12.01 2.11
N GLU A 23 -2.34 11.12 2.36
CA GLU A 23 -2.32 9.74 1.84
C GLU A 23 -2.82 9.61 0.41
N GLY A 24 -3.39 10.66 -0.17
CA GLY A 24 -4.00 10.59 -1.52
C GLY A 24 -3.07 9.99 -2.58
N PRO A 25 -1.82 10.48 -2.75
CA PRO A 25 -0.92 9.96 -3.76
C PRO A 25 -0.63 8.46 -3.63
N VAL A 26 -0.31 7.97 -2.43
CA VAL A 26 -0.03 6.55 -2.24
C VAL A 26 -1.28 5.70 -2.45
N GLY A 27 -2.43 6.20 -2.04
CA GLY A 27 -3.71 5.51 -2.26
C GLY A 27 -4.00 5.32 -3.74
N ARG A 28 -3.77 6.34 -4.56
CA ARG A 28 -3.96 6.23 -6.01
C ARG A 28 -3.00 5.27 -6.68
N VAL A 29 -1.73 5.28 -6.26
CA VAL A 29 -0.73 4.33 -6.78
C VAL A 29 -1.13 2.89 -6.42
N LEU A 30 -1.56 2.66 -5.19
CA LEU A 30 -2.04 1.35 -4.76
C LEU A 30 -3.27 0.91 -5.54
N ALA A 31 -4.24 1.80 -5.73
CA ALA A 31 -5.45 1.51 -6.50
C ALA A 31 -5.11 1.10 -7.94
N ASP A 32 -4.23 1.84 -8.59
CA ASP A 32 -3.80 1.53 -9.95
C ASP A 32 -3.03 0.20 -10.03
N TYR A 33 -2.19 -0.06 -9.05
CA TYR A 33 -1.48 -1.33 -8.96
C TYR A 33 -2.46 -2.51 -8.86
N LEU A 34 -3.46 -2.40 -7.99
CA LEU A 34 -4.44 -3.46 -7.80
C LEU A 34 -5.32 -3.66 -9.03
N ARG A 35 -5.71 -2.57 -9.71
CA ARG A 35 -6.43 -2.69 -10.99
C ARG A 35 -5.59 -3.43 -12.03
N GLY A 36 -4.30 -3.13 -12.11
CA GLY A 36 -3.38 -3.82 -13.00
C GLY A 36 -3.23 -5.31 -12.69
N ARG A 37 -3.55 -5.72 -11.47
CA ARG A 37 -3.55 -7.12 -11.05
C ARG A 37 -4.90 -7.80 -11.18
N GLY A 38 -5.90 -7.12 -11.72
CA GLY A 38 -7.20 -7.72 -11.99
C GLY A 38 -8.25 -7.55 -10.90
N TYR A 39 -7.95 -6.76 -9.86
CA TYR A 39 -8.94 -6.46 -8.83
C TYR A 39 -9.97 -5.45 -9.31
N SER A 40 -11.19 -5.59 -8.81
CA SER A 40 -12.19 -4.53 -8.85
C SER A 40 -11.88 -3.56 -7.70
N VAL A 41 -11.63 -2.30 -8.02
CA VAL A 41 -11.15 -1.33 -7.03
C VAL A 41 -12.10 -0.16 -6.91
N LEU A 42 -12.50 0.16 -5.68
CA LEU A 42 -13.23 1.35 -5.33
C LEU A 42 -12.29 2.31 -4.59
N GLU A 43 -12.20 3.54 -5.09
CA GLU A 43 -11.54 4.63 -4.38
C GLU A 43 -12.63 5.41 -3.64
N GLN A 44 -12.73 5.22 -2.34
CA GLN A 44 -13.77 5.85 -1.53
C GLN A 44 -13.28 7.18 -0.98
N PRO A 45 -13.84 8.32 -1.40
CA PRO A 45 -13.43 9.62 -0.86
C PRO A 45 -13.70 9.72 0.64
N VAL A 46 -12.73 10.30 1.36
CA VAL A 46 -12.84 10.54 2.80
C VAL A 46 -12.89 12.04 3.06
N ALA A 47 -11.82 12.76 2.72
CA ALA A 47 -11.72 14.20 2.91
C ALA A 47 -10.64 14.74 1.99
N GLY A 48 -10.89 15.84 1.28
CA GLY A 48 -9.94 16.39 0.32
C GLY A 48 -9.58 15.35 -0.74
N ASP A 49 -8.28 15.08 -0.93
CA ASP A 49 -7.80 14.04 -1.84
C ASP A 49 -7.53 12.69 -1.15
N ARG A 50 -7.85 12.58 0.13
CA ARG A 50 -7.69 11.35 0.90
C ARG A 50 -8.75 10.34 0.49
N ILE A 51 -8.32 9.10 0.30
CA ILE A 51 -9.22 8.00 -0.12
C ILE A 51 -8.96 6.75 0.70
N ASN A 52 -10.02 5.94 0.85
CA ASN A 52 -9.88 4.53 1.18
C ASN A 52 -9.80 3.75 -0.13
N VAL A 53 -8.99 2.71 -0.16
CA VAL A 53 -8.87 1.80 -1.28
C VAL A 53 -9.51 0.47 -0.90
N ILE A 54 -10.54 0.07 -1.63
CA ILE A 54 -11.26 -1.18 -1.43
C ILE A 54 -11.09 -2.01 -2.68
N ALA A 55 -10.44 -3.16 -2.56
CA ALA A 55 -10.18 -4.04 -3.69
C ALA A 55 -10.73 -5.43 -3.43
N ALA A 56 -11.39 -6.01 -4.42
CA ALA A 56 -12.02 -7.32 -4.30
C ALA A 56 -11.88 -8.13 -5.58
N VAL A 57 -11.81 -9.45 -5.42
CA VAL A 57 -11.88 -10.42 -6.50
C VAL A 57 -12.96 -11.44 -6.13
N GLY A 58 -13.98 -11.56 -6.97
CA GLY A 58 -15.09 -12.47 -6.71
C GLY A 58 -15.83 -12.16 -5.42
N GLU A 59 -16.47 -13.18 -4.82
CA GLU A 59 -17.08 -13.04 -3.49
C GLU A 59 -16.04 -13.30 -2.41
N PRO A 60 -15.76 -12.32 -1.55
CA PRO A 60 -14.72 -12.49 -0.55
C PRO A 60 -15.14 -13.46 0.55
N ALA A 61 -14.29 -14.46 0.81
CA ALA A 61 -14.38 -15.34 1.97
C ALA A 61 -13.50 -14.84 3.10
N VAL A 62 -12.47 -14.06 2.78
CA VAL A 62 -11.52 -13.46 3.74
C VAL A 62 -11.33 -11.99 3.36
N VAL A 63 -11.29 -11.14 4.36
CA VAL A 63 -11.02 -9.71 4.18
C VAL A 63 -9.77 -9.35 4.98
N PHE A 64 -8.78 -8.75 4.30
CA PHE A 64 -7.63 -8.13 4.94
C PHE A 64 -7.88 -6.63 5.08
N SER A 65 -7.54 -6.08 6.22
CA SER A 65 -7.66 -4.65 6.47
C SER A 65 -6.38 -4.10 7.06
N THR A 66 -5.94 -2.96 6.55
CA THR A 66 -4.74 -2.30 7.02
C THR A 66 -4.82 -0.80 6.69
N HIS A 67 -3.71 -0.09 6.83
CA HIS A 67 -3.62 1.33 6.50
C HIS A 67 -2.34 1.64 5.74
N PHE A 68 -2.27 2.83 5.13
CA PHE A 68 -1.07 3.28 4.41
C PHE A 68 -0.61 4.68 4.80
N ASP A 69 -1.24 5.29 5.79
CA ASP A 69 -0.70 6.50 6.39
C ASP A 69 0.48 6.18 7.30
N CYS A 70 1.37 7.14 7.43
CA CYS A 70 2.57 7.00 8.26
C CYS A 70 2.74 8.23 9.14
N VAL A 71 3.37 8.01 10.29
CA VAL A 71 3.81 9.12 11.13
C VAL A 71 5.04 9.80 10.53
N PRO A 72 5.24 11.10 10.72
CA PRO A 72 6.49 11.75 10.31
C PRO A 72 7.66 11.30 11.21
N PRO A 73 8.91 11.49 10.76
CA PRO A 73 9.33 12.03 9.49
C PRO A 73 9.33 10.99 8.36
N PHE A 74 9.31 11.45 7.12
CA PHE A 74 9.44 10.60 5.94
C PHE A 74 10.88 10.11 5.78
N PHE A 75 11.01 8.79 5.51
CA PHE A 75 12.27 8.16 5.10
C PHE A 75 12.00 7.31 3.86
N PRO A 76 12.80 7.47 2.79
CA PRO A 76 12.67 6.57 1.64
C PRO A 76 13.12 5.15 1.97
N SER A 77 12.77 4.22 1.11
CA SER A 77 13.14 2.83 1.29
C SER A 77 14.60 2.58 0.96
N ARG A 78 15.19 1.63 1.68
CA ARG A 78 16.48 1.03 1.33
C ARG A 78 16.52 -0.42 1.81
N VAL A 79 17.26 -1.24 1.12
CA VAL A 79 17.50 -2.62 1.54
C VAL A 79 18.96 -2.76 1.89
N GLU A 80 19.24 -3.27 3.08
CA GLU A 80 20.59 -3.40 3.60
C GLU A 80 20.67 -4.64 4.49
N GLY A 81 21.58 -5.55 4.19
CA GLY A 81 21.75 -6.77 4.96
C GLY A 81 20.50 -7.64 5.04
N GLY A 82 19.68 -7.66 3.98
CA GLY A 82 18.43 -8.42 3.96
C GLY A 82 17.28 -7.74 4.73
N ILE A 83 17.45 -6.51 5.17
CA ILE A 83 16.44 -5.76 5.93
C ILE A 83 15.94 -4.59 5.09
N LEU A 84 14.61 -4.47 4.99
CA LEU A 84 13.96 -3.33 4.35
C LEU A 84 13.76 -2.23 5.39
N HIS A 85 14.35 -1.07 5.13
CA HIS A 85 14.21 0.13 5.95
C HIS A 85 13.34 1.17 5.25
N GLY A 86 12.71 2.04 6.02
CA GLY A 86 11.91 3.15 5.52
C GLY A 86 10.74 3.45 6.44
N ARG A 87 10.17 4.65 6.32
CA ARG A 87 8.98 5.00 7.10
C ARG A 87 7.79 4.19 6.59
N GLY A 88 7.21 3.36 7.45
CA GLY A 88 6.13 2.45 7.09
C GLY A 88 6.57 1.04 6.70
N ALA A 89 7.87 0.74 6.73
CA ALA A 89 8.36 -0.60 6.41
C ALA A 89 7.75 -1.67 7.33
N CYS A 90 7.56 -1.34 8.59
CA CYS A 90 6.89 -2.21 9.56
C CYS A 90 5.43 -1.83 9.75
N ASP A 91 5.11 -0.54 9.86
CA ASP A 91 3.77 -0.05 10.17
C ASP A 91 3.34 1.00 9.13
N ALA A 92 2.62 0.60 8.10
CA ALA A 92 2.15 -0.77 7.85
C ALA A 92 2.33 -1.16 6.38
N LYS A 93 3.14 -0.44 5.59
CA LYS A 93 3.30 -0.69 4.15
C LYS A 93 3.91 -2.06 3.85
N GLY A 94 4.82 -2.53 4.73
CA GLY A 94 5.34 -3.89 4.62
C GLY A 94 4.24 -4.94 4.86
N ILE A 95 3.42 -4.73 5.87
CA ILE A 95 2.26 -5.60 6.14
C ILE A 95 1.29 -5.56 4.97
N LEU A 96 0.99 -4.36 4.45
CA LEU A 96 0.09 -4.17 3.32
C LEU A 96 0.59 -4.95 2.09
N ALA A 97 1.86 -4.82 1.76
CA ALA A 97 2.45 -5.54 0.63
C ALA A 97 2.35 -7.06 0.80
N ALA A 98 2.55 -7.55 2.02
CA ALA A 98 2.41 -8.97 2.33
C ALA A 98 0.96 -9.45 2.16
N GLN A 99 -0.02 -8.63 2.57
CA GLN A 99 -1.45 -8.95 2.38
C GLN A 99 -1.81 -9.00 0.90
N VAL A 100 -1.31 -8.07 0.09
CA VAL A 100 -1.56 -8.07 -1.35
C VAL A 100 -0.97 -9.32 -2.00
N ALA A 101 0.19 -9.77 -1.54
CA ALA A 101 0.84 -10.97 -2.08
C ALA A 101 0.14 -12.27 -1.70
N ALA A 102 -0.60 -12.26 -0.64
CA ALA A 102 -1.27 -13.46 -0.13
C ALA A 102 -2.37 -14.02 -1.05
#